data_e4b2f15720775269142cd70b651df72b
#
_entry.id   e4b2f15720775269142cd70b651df72b
#
_cell.length_a   1.000
_cell.length_b   1.000
_cell.length_c   1.000
_cell.angle_alpha   90.00
_cell.angle_beta   90.00
_cell.angle_gamma   90.00
#
_symmetry.space_group_name_H-M   'P 1'
#
loop_
_entity.id
_entity.type
_entity.pdbx_description
1 polymer ?
#
loop_
_entity_poly.entity_id
_entity_poly.type
_entity_poly.pdbx_seq_one_letter_code
_entity_poly.pdbx_strand_id
1 'polypeptide(L)'
;MIYRAILLVGLLGSGILVLAAQQPNTFGVFTPAQAEADRKAYERTCGKCHTSTLMGRKGDPGELPPLSSLSAPYQKFIGPRGFVAPLAGKVFIDRWGAKTAAQLIARFQETVDDPYFQFEGIDDETTVNITAYVLQVNGAKAGTEPLTRTTGIIVSSVIR
;
A
#
# COMPACT_ATOMS: atom_id res chain seq x y z
N MET A 1 -0.85 74.61 -35.08
CA MET A 1 -0.65 73.93 -33.77
C MET A 1 -1.52 72.67 -33.77
N ILE A 2 -0.90 71.51 -33.93
CA ILE A 2 -1.61 70.24 -34.07
C ILE A 2 -1.30 69.41 -32.81
N TYR A 3 -2.30 69.24 -31.94
CA TYR A 3 -2.19 68.38 -30.77
C TYR A 3 -2.37 66.94 -31.17
N ARG A 4 -1.33 66.11 -31.00
CA ARG A 4 -1.38 64.66 -31.11
C ARG A 4 -1.81 64.08 -29.75
N ALA A 5 -3.00 63.52 -29.69
CA ALA A 5 -3.45 62.72 -28.58
C ALA A 5 -2.89 61.32 -28.69
N ILE A 6 -2.10 60.88 -27.69
CA ILE A 6 -1.58 59.51 -27.58
C ILE A 6 -2.59 58.71 -26.76
N LEU A 7 -3.29 57.77 -27.36
CA LEU A 7 -4.15 56.79 -26.72
C LEU A 7 -3.27 55.65 -26.16
N LEU A 8 -3.11 55.58 -24.85
CA LEU A 8 -2.54 54.44 -24.15
C LEU A 8 -3.63 53.37 -23.98
N VAL A 9 -3.53 52.29 -24.76
CA VAL A 9 -4.34 51.10 -24.59
C VAL A 9 -3.67 50.20 -23.55
N GLY A 10 -4.24 50.21 -22.35
CA GLY A 10 -3.83 49.30 -21.29
C GLY A 10 -4.37 47.89 -21.56
N LEU A 11 -3.47 46.95 -21.86
CA LEU A 11 -3.75 45.52 -21.92
C LEU A 11 -3.87 44.97 -20.49
N LEU A 12 -5.08 44.83 -19.99
CA LEU A 12 -5.38 44.04 -18.79
C LEU A 12 -5.27 42.55 -19.15
N GLY A 13 -4.08 42.00 -18.87
CA GLY A 13 -3.85 40.56 -18.96
C GLY A 13 -4.60 39.82 -17.83
N SER A 14 -5.78 39.30 -18.13
CA SER A 14 -6.48 38.40 -17.23
C SER A 14 -5.74 37.07 -17.17
N GLY A 15 -4.91 36.92 -16.15
CA GLY A 15 -4.28 35.62 -15.83
C GLY A 15 -5.34 34.62 -15.42
N ILE A 16 -5.66 33.66 -16.30
CA ILE A 16 -6.50 32.52 -15.97
C ILE A 16 -5.66 31.60 -15.11
N LEU A 17 -5.89 31.62 -13.79
CA LEU A 17 -5.41 30.59 -12.87
C LEU A 17 -6.12 29.28 -13.23
N VAL A 18 -5.46 28.43 -14.02
CA VAL A 18 -5.90 27.06 -14.22
C VAL A 18 -5.61 26.31 -12.92
N LEU A 19 -6.60 26.22 -12.03
CA LEU A 19 -6.59 25.21 -10.97
C LEU A 19 -6.61 23.85 -11.68
N ALA A 20 -5.47 23.21 -11.77
CA ALA A 20 -5.41 21.79 -12.11
C ALA A 20 -6.15 21.03 -11.00
N ALA A 21 -7.45 20.78 -11.21
CA ALA A 21 -8.20 19.86 -10.40
C ALA A 21 -7.47 18.52 -10.52
N GLN A 22 -6.89 18.06 -9.42
CA GLN A 22 -6.35 16.70 -9.35
C GLN A 22 -7.53 15.76 -9.54
N GLN A 23 -7.66 15.24 -10.76
CA GLN A 23 -8.66 14.23 -11.06
C GLN A 23 -8.38 13.04 -10.14
N PRO A 24 -9.41 12.49 -9.46
CA PRO A 24 -9.22 11.28 -8.68
C PRO A 24 -8.66 10.23 -9.62
N ASN A 25 -7.53 9.65 -9.25
CA ASN A 25 -6.83 8.67 -10.05
C ASN A 25 -7.75 7.47 -10.28
N THR A 26 -8.41 7.41 -11.44
CA THR A 26 -9.28 6.31 -11.85
C THR A 26 -8.49 5.11 -12.36
N PHE A 27 -7.17 5.28 -12.48
CA PHE A 27 -6.25 4.24 -12.89
C PHE A 27 -5.90 3.37 -11.68
N GLY A 28 -5.94 2.06 -11.87
CA GLY A 28 -5.46 1.12 -10.85
C GLY A 28 -3.95 1.30 -10.62
N VAL A 29 -3.48 0.87 -9.47
CA VAL A 29 -2.10 1.11 -9.01
C VAL A 29 -1.21 -0.11 -9.10
N PHE A 30 -1.75 -1.21 -9.56
CA PHE A 30 -1.08 -2.49 -9.80
C PHE A 30 -1.79 -3.23 -10.93
N THR A 31 -1.14 -4.18 -11.57
CA THR A 31 -1.81 -5.04 -12.56
C THR A 31 -2.53 -6.20 -11.88
N PRO A 32 -3.61 -6.75 -12.49
CA PRO A 32 -4.27 -7.96 -11.95
C PRO A 32 -3.28 -9.10 -11.75
N ALA A 33 -2.33 -9.25 -12.68
CA ALA A 33 -1.29 -10.27 -12.61
C ALA A 33 -0.42 -10.12 -11.35
N GLN A 34 -0.02 -8.91 -10.97
CA GLN A 34 0.76 -8.69 -9.75
C GLN A 34 0.00 -9.11 -8.48
N ALA A 35 -1.27 -8.74 -8.37
CA ALA A 35 -2.05 -9.08 -7.18
C ALA A 35 -2.32 -10.59 -7.05
N GLU A 36 -2.41 -11.32 -8.16
CA GLU A 36 -2.63 -12.77 -8.14
C GLU A 36 -1.33 -13.57 -8.06
N ALA A 37 -0.23 -13.08 -8.66
CA ALA A 37 1.04 -13.80 -8.76
C ALA A 37 1.52 -14.33 -7.40
N ASP A 38 1.47 -13.49 -6.37
CA ASP A 38 2.08 -13.81 -5.09
C ASP A 38 1.11 -13.89 -3.90
N ARG A 39 -0.19 -14.06 -4.17
CA ARG A 39 -1.17 -14.40 -3.13
C ARG A 39 -0.75 -15.66 -2.35
N LYS A 40 -0.27 -16.67 -3.05
CA LYS A 40 0.27 -17.89 -2.41
C LYS A 40 1.55 -17.62 -1.63
N ALA A 41 2.40 -16.70 -2.09
CA ALA A 41 3.58 -16.28 -1.34
C ALA A 41 3.17 -15.60 -0.03
N TYR A 42 2.18 -14.69 -0.08
CA TYR A 42 1.60 -14.11 1.13
C TYR A 42 1.10 -15.19 2.10
N GLU A 43 0.30 -16.15 1.63
CA GLU A 43 -0.31 -17.20 2.47
C GLU A 43 0.75 -18.05 3.20
N ARG A 44 1.85 -18.43 2.52
CA ARG A 44 2.90 -19.25 3.13
C ARG A 44 3.92 -18.49 3.97
N THR A 45 3.91 -17.15 3.93
CA THR A 45 4.82 -16.27 4.66
C THR A 45 4.07 -15.35 5.63
N CYS A 46 3.67 -14.17 5.17
CA CYS A 46 2.99 -13.15 5.97
C CYS A 46 1.68 -13.67 6.59
N GLY A 47 0.94 -14.50 5.84
CA GLY A 47 -0.34 -15.09 6.25
C GLY A 47 -0.23 -16.01 7.48
N LYS A 48 0.95 -16.54 7.79
CA LYS A 48 1.17 -17.32 9.02
C LYS A 48 0.89 -16.48 10.28
N CYS A 49 1.26 -15.21 10.24
CA CYS A 49 1.05 -14.27 11.35
C CYS A 49 -0.20 -13.40 11.12
N HIS A 50 -0.34 -12.83 9.92
CA HIS A 50 -1.43 -11.91 9.60
C HIS A 50 -2.73 -12.58 9.16
N THR A 51 -2.77 -13.91 9.14
CA THR A 51 -3.90 -14.77 8.70
C THR A 51 -4.23 -14.63 7.20
N SER A 52 -5.01 -15.58 6.66
CA SER A 52 -5.45 -15.54 5.26
C SER A 52 -6.43 -14.39 4.97
N THR A 53 -7.08 -13.86 6.00
CA THR A 53 -8.00 -12.73 5.90
C THR A 53 -7.33 -11.37 6.01
N LEU A 54 -6.01 -11.32 6.24
CA LEU A 54 -5.23 -10.11 6.52
C LEU A 54 -5.65 -9.38 7.82
N MET A 55 -6.56 -9.93 8.61
CA MET A 55 -7.07 -9.29 9.82
C MET A 55 -6.13 -9.39 11.01
N GLY A 56 -4.96 -10.01 10.82
CA GLY A 56 -4.00 -10.20 11.89
C GLY A 56 -4.51 -11.17 12.98
N ARG A 57 -3.98 -11.02 14.16
CA ARG A 57 -4.35 -11.84 15.34
C ARG A 57 -4.70 -10.93 16.51
N LYS A 58 -5.79 -11.25 17.20
CA LYS A 58 -6.20 -10.54 18.41
C LYS A 58 -5.58 -11.15 19.66
N GLY A 59 -5.12 -12.40 19.57
CA GLY A 59 -4.63 -13.17 20.70
C GLY A 59 -5.76 -13.84 21.49
N ASP A 60 -6.93 -14.00 20.89
CA ASP A 60 -8.09 -14.62 21.53
C ASP A 60 -7.91 -16.15 21.64
N PRO A 61 -8.40 -16.77 22.71
CA PRO A 61 -8.45 -18.23 22.80
C PRO A 61 -9.26 -18.83 21.65
N GLY A 62 -8.70 -19.87 21.01
CA GLY A 62 -9.37 -20.55 19.90
C GLY A 62 -9.22 -19.90 18.54
N GLU A 63 -8.45 -18.83 18.44
CA GLU A 63 -8.13 -18.18 17.16
C GLU A 63 -7.39 -19.13 16.21
N LEU A 64 -7.78 -19.15 14.91
CA LEU A 64 -7.23 -20.06 13.90
C LEU A 64 -6.36 -19.30 12.88
N PRO A 65 -5.23 -19.89 12.45
CA PRO A 65 -4.59 -21.11 13.01
C PRO A 65 -4.10 -20.85 14.46
N PRO A 66 -4.08 -21.85 15.33
CA PRO A 66 -3.64 -21.64 16.72
C PRO A 66 -2.17 -21.19 16.75
N LEU A 67 -1.82 -20.32 17.70
CA LEU A 67 -0.45 -19.81 17.82
C LEU A 67 0.57 -20.94 17.96
N SER A 68 0.21 -22.02 18.63
CA SER A 68 1.03 -23.22 18.81
C SER A 68 1.35 -23.96 17.51
N SER A 69 0.61 -23.72 16.43
CA SER A 69 0.91 -24.30 15.10
C SER A 69 2.04 -23.60 14.37
N LEU A 70 2.42 -22.41 14.81
CA LEU A 70 3.55 -21.67 14.24
C LEU A 70 4.87 -22.23 14.76
N SER A 71 5.95 -22.08 13.97
CA SER A 71 7.28 -22.44 14.46
C SER A 71 7.70 -21.59 15.66
N ALA A 72 8.58 -22.12 16.50
CA ALA A 72 9.02 -21.45 17.72
C ALA A 72 9.55 -20.01 17.53
N PRO A 73 10.30 -19.68 16.48
CA PRO A 73 10.69 -18.29 16.21
C PRO A 73 9.49 -17.35 16.07
N TYR A 74 8.47 -17.73 15.29
CA TYR A 74 7.27 -16.91 15.13
C TYR A 74 6.48 -16.75 16.42
N GLN A 75 6.32 -17.83 17.18
CA GLN A 75 5.65 -17.77 18.51
C GLN A 75 6.37 -16.78 19.44
N LYS A 76 7.71 -16.84 19.47
CA LYS A 76 8.54 -15.93 20.28
C LYS A 76 8.38 -14.48 19.84
N PHE A 77 8.37 -14.21 18.52
CA PHE A 77 8.22 -12.89 17.97
C PHE A 77 6.84 -12.28 18.24
N ILE A 78 5.79 -13.05 18.04
CA ILE A 78 4.41 -12.62 18.33
C ILE A 78 4.25 -12.40 19.83
N GLY A 79 4.92 -13.21 20.64
CA GLY A 79 4.88 -13.14 22.10
C GLY A 79 3.61 -13.72 22.71
N PRO A 80 3.53 -13.70 24.05
CA PRO A 80 2.50 -14.43 24.79
C PRO A 80 1.08 -13.87 24.60
N ARG A 81 0.95 -12.61 24.16
CA ARG A 81 -0.37 -12.01 23.88
C ARG A 81 -0.96 -12.44 22.55
N GLY A 82 -0.18 -13.06 21.68
CA GLY A 82 -0.65 -13.54 20.38
C GLY A 82 -1.11 -12.46 19.39
N PHE A 83 -0.87 -11.18 19.68
CA PHE A 83 -1.35 -10.07 18.86
C PHE A 83 -0.48 -9.84 17.63
N VAL A 84 -1.13 -9.73 16.47
CA VAL A 84 -0.49 -9.32 15.20
C VAL A 84 -1.38 -8.28 14.52
N ALA A 85 -0.81 -7.15 14.18
CA ALA A 85 -1.57 -6.05 13.58
C ALA A 85 -2.24 -6.46 12.25
N PRO A 86 -3.47 -6.01 11.98
CA PRO A 86 -4.13 -6.22 10.69
C PRO A 86 -3.35 -5.58 9.52
N LEU A 87 -3.37 -6.27 8.38
CA LEU A 87 -2.98 -5.74 7.07
C LEU A 87 -4.20 -5.39 6.21
N ALA A 88 -5.40 -5.41 6.76
CA ALA A 88 -6.63 -5.00 6.10
C ALA A 88 -7.55 -4.22 7.04
N GLY A 89 -8.50 -3.49 6.43
CA GLY A 89 -9.54 -2.74 7.12
C GLY A 89 -9.05 -1.46 7.79
N LYS A 90 -9.89 -0.94 8.70
CA LYS A 90 -9.67 0.39 9.29
C LYS A 90 -8.30 0.58 9.94
N VAL A 91 -7.82 -0.41 10.68
CA VAL A 91 -6.51 -0.32 11.38
C VAL A 91 -5.35 -0.18 10.39
N PHE A 92 -5.43 -0.90 9.26
CA PHE A 92 -4.47 -0.76 8.17
C PHE A 92 -4.53 0.66 7.57
N ILE A 93 -5.72 1.16 7.29
CA ILE A 93 -5.92 2.49 6.70
C ILE A 93 -5.43 3.60 7.65
N ASP A 94 -5.75 3.52 8.92
CA ASP A 94 -5.31 4.49 9.92
C ASP A 94 -3.77 4.58 10.00
N ARG A 95 -3.08 3.45 9.81
CA ARG A 95 -1.62 3.37 9.88
C ARG A 95 -0.93 3.75 8.57
N TRP A 96 -1.48 3.33 7.44
CA TRP A 96 -0.83 3.37 6.14
C TRP A 96 -1.48 4.35 5.16
N GLY A 97 -2.72 4.78 5.41
CA GLY A 97 -3.49 5.60 4.48
C GLY A 97 -2.81 6.89 4.05
N ALA A 98 -2.08 7.56 4.96
CA ALA A 98 -1.36 8.79 4.65
C ALA A 98 0.05 8.56 4.06
N LYS A 99 0.46 7.29 3.89
CA LYS A 99 1.79 6.93 3.35
C LYS A 99 1.68 6.56 1.87
N THR A 100 2.83 6.55 1.19
CA THR A 100 2.88 6.12 -0.20
C THR A 100 2.96 4.59 -0.32
N ALA A 101 2.57 4.06 -1.49
CA ALA A 101 2.75 2.64 -1.82
C ALA A 101 4.24 2.24 -1.73
N ALA A 102 5.16 3.09 -2.18
CA ALA A 102 6.60 2.88 -2.04
C ALA A 102 7.03 2.70 -0.57
N GLN A 103 6.49 3.50 0.35
CA GLN A 103 6.78 3.36 1.79
C GLN A 103 6.21 2.06 2.38
N LEU A 104 5.06 1.60 1.89
CA LEU A 104 4.49 0.32 2.30
C LEU A 104 5.34 -0.85 1.80
N ILE A 105 5.78 -0.81 0.53
CA ILE A 105 6.70 -1.80 -0.04
C ILE A 105 8.01 -1.84 0.76
N ALA A 106 8.61 -0.68 1.03
CA ALA A 106 9.84 -0.60 1.81
C ALA A 106 9.69 -1.24 3.19
N ARG A 107 8.55 -1.01 3.87
CA ARG A 107 8.29 -1.65 5.16
C ARG A 107 8.14 -3.17 5.06
N PHE A 108 7.51 -3.67 4.00
CA PHE A 108 7.41 -5.12 3.78
C PHE A 108 8.78 -5.71 3.46
N GLN A 109 9.58 -5.02 2.66
CA GLN A 109 10.95 -5.44 2.36
C GLN A 109 11.81 -5.51 3.63
N GLU A 110 11.76 -4.50 4.49
CA GLU A 110 12.46 -4.54 5.79
C GLU A 110 12.08 -5.78 6.62
N THR A 111 10.82 -6.23 6.54
CA THR A 111 10.38 -7.43 7.25
C THR A 111 10.88 -8.70 6.58
N VAL A 112 10.95 -8.72 5.23
CA VAL A 112 11.48 -9.85 4.46
C VAL A 112 12.97 -10.01 4.68
N ASP A 113 13.70 -8.91 4.72
CA ASP A 113 15.16 -8.88 4.89
C ASP A 113 15.60 -9.14 6.34
N ASP A 114 14.66 -9.12 7.29
CA ASP A 114 14.96 -9.39 8.70
C ASP A 114 15.38 -10.86 8.87
N PRO A 115 16.64 -11.12 9.26
CA PRO A 115 17.17 -12.47 9.37
C PRO A 115 16.44 -13.35 10.40
N TYR A 116 15.63 -12.73 11.26
CA TYR A 116 14.81 -13.45 12.22
C TYR A 116 13.70 -14.27 11.54
N PHE A 117 13.12 -13.76 10.43
CA PHE A 117 11.98 -14.43 9.78
C PHE A 117 12.38 -15.50 8.78
N GLN A 118 13.54 -15.41 8.16
CA GLN A 118 14.07 -16.39 7.21
C GLN A 118 13.04 -16.81 6.14
N PHE A 119 12.42 -15.83 5.47
CA PHE A 119 11.46 -16.11 4.41
C PHE A 119 12.17 -16.60 3.16
N GLU A 120 12.06 -17.90 2.86
CA GLU A 120 12.61 -18.47 1.66
C GLU A 120 11.83 -18.07 0.41
N GLY A 121 12.55 -17.72 -0.66
CA GLY A 121 11.98 -17.47 -1.98
C GLY A 121 11.11 -16.22 -2.05
N ILE A 122 11.38 -15.22 -1.21
CA ILE A 122 10.78 -13.90 -1.28
C ILE A 122 11.86 -12.92 -1.71
N ASP A 123 11.77 -12.48 -2.94
CA ASP A 123 12.62 -11.44 -3.52
C ASP A 123 11.90 -10.08 -3.57
N ASP A 124 12.58 -9.10 -4.14
CA ASP A 124 12.05 -7.74 -4.30
C ASP A 124 10.76 -7.71 -5.12
N GLU A 125 10.67 -8.50 -6.18
CA GLU A 125 9.49 -8.57 -7.05
C GLU A 125 8.32 -9.21 -6.31
N THR A 126 8.56 -10.32 -5.62
CA THR A 126 7.56 -10.99 -4.78
C THR A 126 7.03 -10.05 -3.69
N THR A 127 7.89 -9.22 -3.08
CA THR A 127 7.47 -8.23 -2.08
C THR A 127 6.55 -7.17 -2.67
N VAL A 128 6.84 -6.68 -3.88
CA VAL A 128 5.97 -5.75 -4.61
C VAL A 128 4.61 -6.38 -4.91
N ASN A 129 4.59 -7.62 -5.39
CA ASN A 129 3.38 -8.34 -5.74
C ASN A 129 2.52 -8.68 -4.48
N ILE A 130 3.16 -9.06 -3.37
CA ILE A 130 2.46 -9.19 -2.08
C ILE A 130 1.82 -7.85 -1.67
N THR A 131 2.51 -6.73 -1.89
CA THR A 131 1.93 -5.40 -1.60
C THR A 131 0.73 -5.11 -2.50
N ALA A 132 0.78 -5.46 -3.78
CA ALA A 132 -0.36 -5.35 -4.69
C ALA A 132 -1.57 -6.16 -4.20
N TYR A 133 -1.34 -7.39 -3.75
CA TYR A 133 -2.38 -8.22 -3.14
C TYR A 133 -2.98 -7.58 -1.88
N VAL A 134 -2.15 -7.07 -0.97
CA VAL A 134 -2.63 -6.36 0.23
C VAL A 134 -3.46 -5.13 -0.13
N LEU A 135 -3.03 -4.33 -1.10
CA LEU A 135 -3.78 -3.17 -1.59
C LEU A 135 -5.12 -3.60 -2.21
N GLN A 136 -5.14 -4.67 -3.00
CA GLN A 136 -6.37 -5.23 -3.60
C GLN A 136 -7.38 -5.65 -2.53
N VAL A 137 -6.95 -6.37 -1.50
CA VAL A 137 -7.81 -6.80 -0.38
C VAL A 137 -8.39 -5.59 0.36
N ASN A 138 -7.66 -4.47 0.41
CA ASN A 138 -8.14 -3.21 0.97
C ASN A 138 -8.98 -2.36 0.00
N GLY A 139 -9.37 -2.89 -1.15
CA GLY A 139 -10.29 -2.24 -2.09
C GLY A 139 -9.65 -1.39 -3.18
N ALA A 140 -8.31 -1.39 -3.28
CA ALA A 140 -7.64 -0.76 -4.42
C ALA A 140 -7.94 -1.53 -5.71
N LYS A 141 -8.12 -0.81 -6.81
CA LYS A 141 -8.41 -1.42 -8.10
C LYS A 141 -7.13 -1.70 -8.88
N ALA A 142 -7.14 -2.82 -9.60
CA ALA A 142 -6.14 -3.10 -10.60
C ALA A 142 -6.29 -2.16 -11.82
N GLY A 143 -5.18 -1.91 -12.50
CA GLY A 143 -5.09 -1.13 -13.72
C GLY A 143 -4.12 -1.74 -14.71
N THR A 144 -3.62 -0.93 -15.62
CA THR A 144 -2.67 -1.33 -16.67
C THR A 144 -1.21 -1.13 -16.26
N GLU A 145 -0.97 -0.17 -15.36
CA GLU A 145 0.38 0.16 -14.92
C GLU A 145 0.80 -0.71 -13.73
N PRO A 146 2.02 -1.24 -13.74
CA PRO A 146 2.50 -2.04 -12.63
C PRO A 146 2.83 -1.19 -11.40
N LEU A 147 2.57 -1.75 -10.23
CA LEU A 147 3.12 -1.27 -8.98
C LEU A 147 4.64 -1.47 -8.98
N THR A 148 5.37 -0.48 -8.51
CA THR A 148 6.84 -0.51 -8.41
C THR A 148 7.32 0.00 -7.06
N ARG A 149 8.57 -0.26 -6.72
CA ARG A 149 9.21 0.23 -5.47
C ARG A 149 9.24 1.77 -5.35
N THR A 150 9.02 2.47 -6.44
CA THR A 150 9.03 3.94 -6.51
C THR A 150 7.63 4.55 -6.66
N THR A 151 6.57 3.73 -6.64
CA THR A 151 5.19 4.21 -6.81
C THR A 151 4.81 5.15 -5.66
N GLY A 152 4.77 6.44 -5.95
CA GLY A 152 4.56 7.51 -4.97
C GLY A 152 3.10 7.80 -4.62
N ILE A 153 2.16 6.96 -5.05
CA ILE A 153 0.73 7.18 -4.79
C ILE A 153 0.39 7.00 -3.31
N ILE A 154 -0.45 7.88 -2.78
CA ILE A 154 -0.92 7.78 -1.40
C ILE A 154 -1.91 6.62 -1.27
N VAL A 155 -1.71 5.75 -0.27
CA VAL A 155 -2.49 4.52 -0.08
C VAL A 155 -3.99 4.80 0.04
N SER A 156 -4.41 5.78 0.85
CA SER A 156 -5.83 6.12 1.00
C SER A 156 -6.49 6.70 -0.26
N SER A 157 -5.70 7.19 -1.21
CA SER A 157 -6.27 7.73 -2.46
C SER A 157 -6.73 6.64 -3.44
N VAL A 158 -6.35 5.39 -3.22
CA VAL A 158 -6.64 4.26 -4.11
C VAL A 158 -7.52 3.19 -3.47
N ILE A 159 -7.71 3.25 -2.15
CA ILE A 159 -8.58 2.37 -1.37
C ILE A 159 -9.94 3.06 -1.19
N ARG A 160 -11.04 2.31 -1.35
CA ARG A 160 -12.40 2.82 -1.24
C ARG A 160 -13.19 2.11 -0.15
#